data_0c25dcb429c0bd22ad3989d9b955d89c
#
_entry.id   0c25dcb429c0bd22ad3989d9b955d89c
#
_cell.length_a   1.000
_cell.length_b   1.000
_cell.length_c   1.000
_cell.angle_alpha   90.00
_cell.angle_beta   90.00
_cell.angle_gamma   90.00
#
_symmetry.space_group_name_H-M   'P 1'
#
loop_
_entity.id
_entity.type
_entity.pdbx_description
1 polymer ?
#
loop_
_entity_poly.entity_id
_entity_poly.type
_entity_poly.pdbx_seq_one_letter_code
_entity_poly.pdbx_strand_id
1 'polypeptide(L)'
;QMLWRRIPGSLSHCSALRMGGLAGWLAAGGYVLLAGAEVPAQRTLLMLGVILLMRWLPGQFSGLQTWLAALAAVLLIDPLAVHSVGLWLSFIAVGMLMAAGMPLGEEGGWRAALRAQWLATWGLLPLSLAIFSRVSWISLPVNLMAIPVVTFAIVPMSMLGLLCWPWPAVTAMFWQLSVTFMHYLIQALDWAAALPGAWQALSLPAGSAWGLALVMFLLLMPRALPGRAWLIFPLAWVVWPQALVPAGAVRMTLLDVGQGLSVLLQTRHHQLLYDTGPSLGPYADAGSRIIAPALREARISQLDLLMFSHDDLDHTGGGASVLAALPVRQVLGVWPSVIDAPARNTPCVAGQHWRWDDVQFEVLWPYPDIAVAGDNNQSCVLRVQAGEHVLLLTGDLEAPGELYLVEQSTPDKLKAHLLVLGHHGSKTSSSVTLLDAVQPQEVIAAVGYRNRFKHPAKVVVQRLADRRIKGWRSDATGALTYDIVPNAPWPEVQRWRLQHPHYWLWPEHGAAGRASLGALDAFP
;
A
#
# COMPACT_ATOMS: atom_id res chain seq x y z
N GLN A 1 16.99 8.79 41.00
CA GLN A 1 17.86 9.91 41.38
C GLN A 1 17.77 10.18 42.89
N MET A 2 16.60 10.35 43.48
CA MET A 2 16.41 10.63 44.91
C MET A 2 16.96 9.50 45.80
N LEU A 3 16.69 8.24 45.45
CA LEU A 3 17.21 7.09 46.19
C LEU A 3 18.74 7.03 46.13
N TRP A 4 19.35 7.25 44.97
CA TRP A 4 20.80 7.25 44.80
C TRP A 4 21.50 8.30 45.67
N ARG A 5 20.90 9.49 45.80
CA ARG A 5 21.43 10.57 46.66
C ARG A 5 21.40 10.24 48.15
N ARG A 6 20.58 9.26 48.58
CA ARG A 6 20.47 8.83 49.99
C ARG A 6 21.45 7.75 50.40
N ILE A 7 22.17 7.14 49.44
CA ILE A 7 23.17 6.10 49.71
C ILE A 7 24.50 6.80 49.99
N PRO A 8 25.09 6.63 51.19
CA PRO A 8 26.39 7.23 51.52
C PRO A 8 27.48 6.80 50.53
N GLY A 9 28.30 7.72 50.07
CA GLY A 9 29.41 7.45 49.15
C GLY A 9 29.00 7.21 47.68
N SER A 10 27.70 7.11 47.34
CA SER A 10 27.29 6.81 45.97
C SER A 10 27.64 7.89 44.95
N LEU A 11 27.62 9.15 45.38
CA LEU A 11 27.90 10.32 44.52
C LEU A 11 29.40 10.43 44.14
N SER A 12 30.31 9.82 44.91
CA SER A 12 31.72 9.79 44.58
C SER A 12 32.04 8.82 43.45
N HIS A 13 31.18 7.82 43.20
CA HIS A 13 31.35 6.85 42.14
C HIS A 13 30.61 7.21 40.85
N CYS A 14 29.38 7.78 40.97
CA CYS A 14 28.59 8.14 39.79
C CYS A 14 27.55 9.22 40.15
N SER A 15 27.34 10.17 39.24
CA SER A 15 26.33 11.21 39.44
C SER A 15 24.92 10.64 39.48
N ALA A 16 24.05 11.19 40.33
CA ALA A 16 22.64 10.77 40.43
C ALA A 16 21.87 10.88 39.10
N LEU A 17 22.31 11.79 38.21
CA LEU A 17 21.73 11.93 36.88
C LEU A 17 22.06 10.73 35.98
N ARG A 18 23.31 10.28 35.98
CA ARG A 18 23.76 9.12 35.21
C ARG A 18 23.09 7.82 35.68
N MET A 19 23.02 7.62 36.99
CA MET A 19 22.34 6.44 37.56
C MET A 19 20.84 6.45 37.34
N GLY A 20 20.20 7.63 37.43
CA GLY A 20 18.80 7.76 37.10
C GLY A 20 18.51 7.49 35.62
N GLY A 21 19.40 7.90 34.73
CA GLY A 21 19.30 7.60 33.30
C GLY A 21 19.44 6.10 33.02
N LEU A 22 20.41 5.43 33.64
CA LEU A 22 20.60 3.98 33.50
C LEU A 22 19.39 3.19 34.03
N ALA A 23 18.91 3.53 35.21
CA ALA A 23 17.72 2.89 35.78
C ALA A 23 16.48 3.08 34.91
N GLY A 24 16.30 4.28 34.36
CA GLY A 24 15.21 4.56 33.41
C GLY A 24 15.33 3.76 32.11
N TRP A 25 16.54 3.62 31.58
CA TRP A 25 16.79 2.81 30.37
C TRP A 25 16.56 1.31 30.61
N LEU A 26 16.99 0.79 31.75
CA LEU A 26 16.72 -0.60 32.15
C LEU A 26 15.22 -0.86 32.36
N ALA A 27 14.51 0.07 32.98
CA ALA A 27 13.04 -0.02 33.14
C ALA A 27 12.33 0.02 31.78
N ALA A 28 12.76 0.90 30.86
CA ALA A 28 12.26 0.93 29.50
C ALA A 28 12.55 -0.38 28.75
N GLY A 29 13.72 -0.97 28.94
CA GLY A 29 14.08 -2.27 28.38
C GLY A 29 13.17 -3.39 28.91
N GLY A 30 12.92 -3.42 30.21
CA GLY A 30 11.97 -4.35 30.82
C GLY A 30 10.56 -4.20 30.25
N TYR A 31 10.09 -2.95 30.07
CA TYR A 31 8.81 -2.68 29.44
C TYR A 31 8.76 -3.17 27.99
N VAL A 32 9.80 -2.90 27.19
CA VAL A 32 9.89 -3.35 25.78
C VAL A 32 9.81 -4.87 25.68
N LEU A 33 10.48 -5.59 26.57
CA LEU A 33 10.42 -7.06 26.61
C LEU A 33 9.02 -7.56 26.97
N LEU A 34 8.38 -6.96 27.97
CA LEU A 34 7.01 -7.29 28.38
C LEU A 34 5.97 -6.98 27.29
N ALA A 35 6.20 -5.93 26.51
CA ALA A 35 5.34 -5.53 25.39
C ALA A 35 5.56 -6.34 24.10
N GLY A 36 6.36 -7.43 24.15
CA GLY A 36 6.61 -8.29 23.00
C GLY A 36 7.74 -7.82 22.08
N ALA A 37 8.55 -6.86 22.54
CA ALA A 37 9.72 -6.34 21.80
C ALA A 37 9.42 -5.90 20.36
N GLU A 38 8.32 -5.21 20.15
CA GLU A 38 7.97 -4.70 18.82
C GLU A 38 9.00 -3.70 18.27
N VAL A 39 9.19 -3.67 16.97
CA VAL A 39 10.22 -2.87 16.26
C VAL A 39 10.20 -1.37 16.65
N PRO A 40 9.06 -0.67 16.77
CA PRO A 40 9.04 0.72 17.23
C PRO A 40 9.56 0.92 18.65
N ALA A 41 9.26 -0.02 19.55
CA ALA A 41 9.72 0.02 20.94
C ALA A 41 11.23 -0.25 21.05
N GLN A 42 11.75 -1.21 20.30
CA GLN A 42 13.19 -1.49 20.21
C GLN A 42 13.99 -0.26 19.73
N ARG A 43 13.49 0.42 18.67
CA ARG A 43 14.11 1.65 18.16
C ARG A 43 14.18 2.74 19.22
N THR A 44 13.08 2.95 19.94
CA THR A 44 13.03 3.93 21.03
C THR A 44 14.04 3.61 22.13
N LEU A 45 14.14 2.32 22.50
CA LEU A 45 15.12 1.87 23.50
C LEU A 45 16.57 2.10 23.04
N LEU A 46 16.87 1.84 21.77
CA LEU A 46 18.20 2.12 21.17
C LEU A 46 18.49 3.62 21.16
N MET A 47 17.55 4.46 20.74
CA MET A 47 17.72 5.93 20.77
C MET A 47 18.04 6.43 22.18
N LEU A 48 17.28 5.97 23.18
CA LEU A 48 17.51 6.31 24.59
C LEU A 48 18.88 5.82 25.06
N GLY A 49 19.30 4.61 24.64
CA GLY A 49 20.64 4.06 24.95
C GLY A 49 21.75 4.91 24.37
N VAL A 50 21.63 5.37 23.12
CA VAL A 50 22.63 6.24 22.49
C VAL A 50 22.66 7.62 23.18
N ILE A 51 21.52 8.20 23.52
CA ILE A 51 21.46 9.46 24.27
C ILE A 51 22.17 9.31 25.63
N LEU A 52 21.93 8.20 26.31
CA LEU A 52 22.59 7.91 27.60
C LEU A 52 24.09 7.74 27.42
N LEU A 53 24.53 6.99 26.43
CA LEU A 53 25.94 6.77 26.09
C LEU A 53 26.65 8.08 25.80
N MET A 54 26.09 8.94 24.94
CA MET A 54 26.63 10.24 24.59
C MET A 54 26.78 11.17 25.81
N ARG A 55 25.89 11.05 26.80
CA ARG A 55 25.99 11.78 28.06
C ARG A 55 27.08 11.23 29.01
N TRP A 56 27.53 10.00 28.79
CA TRP A 56 28.59 9.37 29.59
C TRP A 56 29.97 9.57 29.00
N LEU A 57 30.06 9.72 27.67
CA LEU A 57 31.32 9.97 27.00
C LEU A 57 31.89 11.35 27.36
N PRO A 58 33.24 11.48 27.47
CA PRO A 58 33.87 12.77 27.63
C PRO A 58 33.69 13.58 26.34
N GLY A 59 33.10 14.79 26.46
CA GLY A 59 32.84 15.68 25.33
C GLY A 59 31.46 16.34 25.41
N GLN A 60 31.30 17.41 24.63
CA GLN A 60 30.02 18.08 24.43
C GLN A 60 29.48 17.72 23.04
N PHE A 61 28.58 16.76 22.99
CA PHE A 61 27.93 16.38 21.75
C PHE A 61 26.68 17.25 21.51
N SER A 62 26.57 17.79 20.31
CA SER A 62 25.37 18.51 19.91
C SER A 62 24.17 17.57 19.78
N GLY A 63 22.97 18.11 19.85
CA GLY A 63 21.74 17.34 19.62
C GLY A 63 21.77 16.64 18.25
N LEU A 64 22.25 17.30 17.19
CA LEU A 64 22.37 16.73 15.85
C LEU A 64 23.33 15.53 15.82
N GLN A 65 24.49 15.64 16.49
CA GLN A 65 25.44 14.52 16.58
C GLN A 65 24.82 13.31 17.30
N THR A 66 24.09 13.56 18.39
CA THR A 66 23.40 12.50 19.13
C THR A 66 22.30 11.86 18.28
N TRP A 67 21.54 12.67 17.53
CA TRP A 67 20.49 12.19 16.62
C TRP A 67 21.07 11.35 15.47
N LEU A 68 22.16 11.80 14.83
CA LEU A 68 22.86 11.06 13.79
C LEU A 68 23.48 9.76 14.32
N ALA A 69 24.06 9.79 15.51
CA ALA A 69 24.60 8.57 16.15
C ALA A 69 23.48 7.55 16.46
N ALA A 70 22.30 8.02 16.88
CA ALA A 70 21.15 7.14 17.10
C ALA A 70 20.64 6.52 15.78
N LEU A 71 20.58 7.31 14.69
CA LEU A 71 20.23 6.82 13.37
C LEU A 71 21.24 5.77 12.88
N ALA A 72 22.53 6.07 13.01
CA ALA A 72 23.59 5.14 12.63
C ALA A 72 23.52 3.83 13.44
N ALA A 73 23.28 3.91 14.76
CA ALA A 73 23.14 2.73 15.60
C ALA A 73 21.96 1.84 15.18
N VAL A 74 20.81 2.43 14.86
CA VAL A 74 19.65 1.66 14.37
C VAL A 74 19.95 0.99 13.03
N LEU A 75 20.57 1.72 12.08
CA LEU A 75 20.88 1.19 10.75
C LEU A 75 22.02 0.15 10.77
N LEU A 76 22.92 0.21 11.75
CA LEU A 76 23.96 -0.83 11.95
C LEU A 76 23.34 -2.14 12.47
N ILE A 77 22.32 -2.06 13.31
CA ILE A 77 21.63 -3.24 13.87
C ILE A 77 20.64 -3.82 12.85
N ASP A 78 19.89 -2.95 12.19
CA ASP A 78 18.91 -3.32 11.16
C ASP A 78 19.09 -2.43 9.92
N PRO A 79 19.96 -2.84 8.97
CA PRO A 79 20.14 -2.09 7.72
C PRO A 79 18.87 -1.96 6.87
N LEU A 80 17.93 -2.91 7.00
CA LEU A 80 16.68 -2.89 6.26
C LEU A 80 15.66 -1.89 6.85
N ALA A 81 15.91 -1.39 8.05
CA ALA A 81 15.07 -0.38 8.68
C ALA A 81 14.92 0.89 7.80
N VAL A 82 15.88 1.18 6.90
CA VAL A 82 15.80 2.29 5.94
C VAL A 82 14.53 2.24 5.08
N HIS A 83 13.98 1.04 4.83
CA HIS A 83 12.73 0.85 4.09
C HIS A 83 11.48 0.94 4.98
N SER A 84 11.68 1.00 6.30
CA SER A 84 10.57 1.10 7.25
C SER A 84 10.06 2.53 7.35
N VAL A 85 8.79 2.73 7.01
CA VAL A 85 8.06 3.98 7.21
C VAL A 85 8.19 4.49 8.65
N GLY A 86 8.08 3.59 9.61
CA GLY A 86 8.17 3.93 11.04
C GLY A 86 9.53 4.47 11.45
N LEU A 87 10.65 4.11 10.77
CA LEU A 87 11.96 4.72 11.02
C LEU A 87 11.89 6.21 10.70
N TRP A 88 11.48 6.53 9.49
CA TRP A 88 11.49 7.92 9.02
C TRP A 88 10.50 8.79 9.80
N LEU A 89 9.30 8.29 10.10
CA LEU A 89 8.33 9.01 10.93
C LEU A 89 8.91 9.35 12.31
N SER A 90 9.57 8.38 12.97
CA SER A 90 10.15 8.58 14.30
C SER A 90 11.34 9.55 14.28
N PHE A 91 12.28 9.36 13.36
CA PHE A 91 13.50 10.19 13.31
C PHE A 91 13.20 11.60 12.83
N ILE A 92 12.33 11.78 11.84
CA ILE A 92 11.92 13.10 11.35
C ILE A 92 11.15 13.86 12.43
N ALA A 93 10.22 13.21 13.16
CA ALA A 93 9.50 13.84 14.27
C ALA A 93 10.46 14.40 15.33
N VAL A 94 11.42 13.59 15.80
CA VAL A 94 12.43 14.02 16.77
C VAL A 94 13.31 15.13 16.20
N GLY A 95 13.78 14.98 14.96
CA GLY A 95 14.61 15.99 14.28
C GLY A 95 13.90 17.34 14.16
N MET A 96 12.60 17.34 13.85
CA MET A 96 11.80 18.57 13.78
C MET A 96 11.60 19.24 15.14
N LEU A 97 11.34 18.47 16.19
CA LEU A 97 11.23 18.99 17.55
C LEU A 97 12.55 19.65 17.99
N MET A 98 13.68 19.02 17.65
CA MET A 98 15.02 19.57 17.93
C MET A 98 15.30 20.84 17.12
N ALA A 99 15.00 20.83 15.81
CA ALA A 99 15.19 21.99 14.92
C ALA A 99 14.31 23.18 15.33
N ALA A 100 13.13 22.93 15.89
CA ALA A 100 12.25 23.96 16.41
C ALA A 100 12.76 24.59 17.73
N GLY A 101 13.94 24.17 18.23
CA GLY A 101 14.54 24.70 19.44
C GLY A 101 13.73 24.40 20.71
N MET A 102 12.96 23.31 20.72
CA MET A 102 12.26 22.89 21.93
C MET A 102 13.26 22.29 22.91
N PRO A 103 13.44 22.88 24.09
CA PRO A 103 14.29 22.28 25.11
C PRO A 103 13.67 20.94 25.52
N LEU A 104 14.39 19.87 25.28
CA LEU A 104 14.00 18.54 25.72
C LEU A 104 14.12 18.48 27.25
N GLY A 105 13.08 18.95 27.95
CA GLY A 105 12.95 18.74 29.40
C GLY A 105 12.89 19.98 30.30
N GLU A 106 12.98 21.21 29.82
CA GLU A 106 13.03 22.39 30.70
C GLU A 106 11.73 23.25 30.76
N GLU A 107 10.89 23.21 29.74
CA GLU A 107 9.57 23.87 29.78
C GLU A 107 8.45 22.82 29.86
N GLY A 108 8.10 22.42 31.08
CA GLY A 108 6.90 21.61 31.33
C GLY A 108 5.64 22.47 31.28
N GLY A 109 4.61 21.99 30.61
CA GLY A 109 3.30 22.61 30.62
C GLY A 109 2.47 22.31 29.37
N TRP A 110 1.18 22.59 29.42
CA TRP A 110 0.24 22.32 28.35
C TRP A 110 0.58 23.04 27.04
N ARG A 111 1.18 24.25 27.12
CA ARG A 111 1.61 25.03 25.95
C ARG A 111 2.77 24.35 25.20
N ALA A 112 3.72 23.79 25.93
CA ALA A 112 4.83 23.03 25.31
C ALA A 112 4.32 21.75 24.65
N ALA A 113 3.39 21.03 25.30
CA ALA A 113 2.74 19.85 24.73
C ALA A 113 1.94 20.18 23.45
N LEU A 114 1.16 21.27 23.47
CA LEU A 114 0.43 21.74 22.28
C LEU A 114 1.38 22.10 21.14
N ARG A 115 2.48 22.83 21.42
CA ARG A 115 3.46 23.21 20.43
C ARG A 115 4.17 21.99 19.85
N ALA A 116 4.54 21.03 20.67
CA ALA A 116 5.15 19.77 20.23
C ALA A 116 4.21 18.99 19.33
N GLN A 117 2.94 18.86 19.73
CA GLN A 117 1.92 18.17 18.95
C GLN A 117 1.63 18.86 17.62
N TRP A 118 1.57 20.20 17.62
CA TRP A 118 1.41 20.99 16.40
C TRP A 118 2.57 20.76 15.43
N LEU A 119 3.80 20.84 15.92
CA LEU A 119 5.00 20.62 15.11
C LEU A 119 5.06 19.19 14.56
N ALA A 120 4.74 18.19 15.38
CA ALA A 120 4.71 16.79 14.95
C ALA A 120 3.63 16.58 13.88
N THR A 121 2.41 17.08 14.08
CA THR A 121 1.29 16.92 13.14
C THR A 121 1.59 17.53 11.79
N TRP A 122 1.96 18.81 11.76
CA TRP A 122 2.22 19.53 10.50
C TRP A 122 3.56 19.15 9.88
N GLY A 123 4.55 18.85 10.70
CA GLY A 123 5.86 18.44 10.21
C GLY A 123 5.88 17.06 9.57
N LEU A 124 5.08 16.13 10.09
CA LEU A 124 4.95 14.80 9.51
C LEU A 124 3.90 14.71 8.40
N LEU A 125 3.07 15.76 8.21
CA LEU A 125 2.01 15.77 7.20
C LEU A 125 2.51 15.42 5.79
N PRO A 126 3.61 16.00 5.27
CA PRO A 126 4.08 15.66 3.93
C PRO A 126 4.48 14.19 3.78
N LEU A 127 5.18 13.66 4.78
CA LEU A 127 5.59 12.26 4.79
C LEU A 127 4.38 11.32 4.93
N SER A 128 3.42 11.69 5.77
CA SER A 128 2.16 10.94 5.91
C SER A 128 1.36 10.95 4.62
N LEU A 129 1.30 12.09 3.92
CA LEU A 129 0.68 12.18 2.60
C LEU A 129 1.38 11.31 1.55
N ALA A 130 2.72 11.35 1.54
CA ALA A 130 3.51 10.56 0.61
C ALA A 130 3.27 9.06 0.77
N ILE A 131 3.14 8.60 2.01
CA ILE A 131 3.08 7.18 2.35
C ILE A 131 1.65 6.66 2.38
N PHE A 132 0.75 7.41 3.02
CA PHE A 132 -0.62 6.95 3.26
C PHE A 132 -1.64 7.56 2.29
N SER A 133 -1.25 8.59 1.51
CA SER A 133 -2.14 9.34 0.60
C SER A 133 -3.43 9.81 1.30
N ARG A 134 -3.34 10.15 2.58
CA ARG A 134 -4.46 10.57 3.43
C ARG A 134 -4.03 11.67 4.40
N VAL A 135 -4.92 12.62 4.62
CA VAL A 135 -4.82 13.64 5.68
C VAL A 135 -5.89 13.39 6.72
N SER A 136 -5.51 13.35 7.98
CA SER A 136 -6.46 13.33 9.09
C SER A 136 -6.51 14.71 9.75
N TRP A 137 -7.62 15.40 9.58
CA TRP A 137 -7.84 16.74 10.17
C TRP A 137 -8.09 16.68 11.67
N ILE A 138 -8.60 15.54 12.16
CA ILE A 138 -8.87 15.33 13.58
C ILE A 138 -7.70 14.74 14.37
N SER A 139 -6.58 14.43 13.70
CA SER A 139 -5.43 13.80 14.38
C SER A 139 -4.89 14.66 15.53
N LEU A 140 -4.88 15.99 15.37
CA LEU A 140 -4.40 16.90 16.42
C LEU A 140 -5.23 16.81 17.71
N PRO A 141 -6.55 17.09 17.72
CA PRO A 141 -7.36 17.00 18.93
C PRO A 141 -7.43 15.57 19.48
N VAL A 142 -7.48 14.57 18.61
CA VAL A 142 -7.51 13.16 19.02
C VAL A 142 -6.23 12.77 19.75
N ASN A 143 -5.05 13.12 19.24
CA ASN A 143 -3.78 12.82 19.88
C ASN A 143 -3.60 13.59 21.20
N LEU A 144 -4.11 14.83 21.29
CA LEU A 144 -4.10 15.60 22.54
C LEU A 144 -4.93 14.95 23.66
N MET A 145 -5.96 14.18 23.31
CA MET A 145 -6.76 13.40 24.26
C MET A 145 -6.16 12.00 24.49
N ALA A 146 -5.83 11.29 23.43
CA ALA A 146 -5.41 9.89 23.49
C ALA A 146 -4.07 9.71 24.21
N ILE A 147 -3.07 10.56 23.90
CA ILE A 147 -1.73 10.46 24.49
C ILE A 147 -1.76 10.59 26.02
N PRO A 148 -2.41 11.60 26.64
CA PRO A 148 -2.54 11.65 28.09
C PRO A 148 -3.30 10.47 28.70
N VAL A 149 -4.39 10.02 28.09
CA VAL A 149 -5.16 8.87 28.58
C VAL A 149 -4.30 7.61 28.60
N VAL A 150 -3.57 7.33 27.51
CA VAL A 150 -2.67 6.17 27.45
C VAL A 150 -1.53 6.32 28.47
N THR A 151 -0.89 7.50 28.51
CA THR A 151 0.32 7.71 29.33
C THR A 151 0.04 7.78 30.83
N PHE A 152 -1.08 8.40 31.23
CA PHE A 152 -1.35 8.66 32.66
C PHE A 152 -2.44 7.77 33.27
N ALA A 153 -3.22 7.07 32.45
CA ALA A 153 -4.23 6.15 32.96
C ALA A 153 -3.94 4.70 32.56
N ILE A 154 -3.93 4.37 31.27
CA ILE A 154 -3.86 2.98 30.79
C ILE A 154 -2.55 2.30 31.19
N VAL A 155 -1.40 2.90 30.81
CA VAL A 155 -0.07 2.31 31.11
C VAL A 155 0.21 2.22 32.60
N PRO A 156 -0.03 3.25 33.44
CA PRO A 156 0.17 3.13 34.87
C PRO A 156 -0.73 2.08 35.52
N MET A 157 -2.02 1.99 35.14
CA MET A 157 -2.91 0.96 35.68
C MET A 157 -2.46 -0.45 35.30
N SER A 158 -2.03 -0.66 34.04
CA SER A 158 -1.46 -1.93 33.59
C SER A 158 -0.21 -2.32 34.37
N MET A 159 0.69 -1.36 34.62
CA MET A 159 1.92 -1.57 35.39
C MET A 159 1.64 -1.84 36.88
N LEU A 160 0.69 -1.11 37.48
CA LEU A 160 0.28 -1.37 38.84
C LEU A 160 -0.35 -2.77 39.00
N GLY A 161 -1.16 -3.20 38.02
CA GLY A 161 -1.66 -4.56 37.98
C GLY A 161 -0.55 -5.60 37.96
N LEU A 162 0.49 -5.37 37.14
CA LEU A 162 1.65 -6.26 37.10
C LEU A 162 2.44 -6.27 38.42
N LEU A 163 2.65 -5.10 39.01
CA LEU A 163 3.35 -5.00 40.33
C LEU A 163 2.56 -5.64 41.45
N CYS A 164 1.24 -5.63 41.37
CA CYS A 164 0.36 -6.25 42.34
C CYS A 164 0.06 -7.74 42.10
N TRP A 165 0.75 -8.39 41.16
CA TRP A 165 0.58 -9.80 40.80
C TRP A 165 0.48 -10.78 41.99
N PRO A 166 1.16 -10.61 43.15
CA PRO A 166 0.95 -11.50 44.30
C PRO A 166 -0.46 -11.41 44.92
N TRP A 167 -1.25 -10.37 44.59
CA TRP A 167 -2.61 -10.12 45.10
C TRP A 167 -3.63 -10.15 43.95
N PRO A 168 -4.18 -11.34 43.59
CA PRO A 168 -5.00 -11.51 42.40
C PRO A 168 -6.19 -10.55 42.29
N ALA A 169 -6.88 -10.25 43.40
CA ALA A 169 -8.01 -9.33 43.42
C ALA A 169 -7.61 -7.89 43.10
N VAL A 170 -6.45 -7.43 43.62
CA VAL A 170 -5.92 -6.08 43.32
C VAL A 170 -5.42 -5.99 41.89
N THR A 171 -4.72 -7.03 41.42
CA THR A 171 -4.29 -7.16 40.03
C THR A 171 -5.47 -7.07 39.08
N ALA A 172 -6.52 -7.86 39.31
CA ALA A 172 -7.72 -7.86 38.48
C ALA A 172 -8.40 -6.48 38.47
N MET A 173 -8.47 -5.79 39.60
CA MET A 173 -9.02 -4.44 39.68
C MET A 173 -8.26 -3.46 38.78
N PHE A 174 -6.93 -3.42 38.87
CA PHE A 174 -6.13 -2.50 38.04
C PHE A 174 -6.21 -2.83 36.56
N TRP A 175 -6.18 -4.11 36.19
CA TRP A 175 -6.31 -4.50 34.78
C TRP A 175 -7.71 -4.21 34.23
N GLN A 176 -8.75 -4.41 35.05
CA GLN A 176 -10.11 -4.07 34.65
C GLN A 176 -10.31 -2.58 34.46
N LEU A 177 -9.70 -1.73 35.29
CA LEU A 177 -9.67 -0.29 35.09
C LEU A 177 -8.94 0.08 33.80
N SER A 178 -7.76 -0.52 33.55
CA SER A 178 -7.00 -0.29 32.32
C SER A 178 -7.80 -0.67 31.06
N VAL A 179 -8.47 -1.83 31.07
CA VAL A 179 -9.33 -2.29 29.97
C VAL A 179 -10.53 -1.35 29.78
N THR A 180 -11.12 -0.86 30.89
CA THR A 180 -12.23 0.08 30.81
C THR A 180 -11.82 1.40 30.17
N PHE A 181 -10.67 1.98 30.55
CA PHE A 181 -10.14 3.18 29.91
C PHE A 181 -9.83 2.95 28.43
N MET A 182 -9.23 1.80 28.08
CA MET A 182 -8.96 1.44 26.70
C MET A 182 -10.25 1.32 25.89
N HIS A 183 -11.28 0.68 26.45
CA HIS A 183 -12.58 0.51 25.78
C HIS A 183 -13.22 1.87 25.43
N TYR A 184 -13.29 2.79 26.41
CA TYR A 184 -13.82 4.13 26.15
C TYR A 184 -12.94 4.94 25.17
N LEU A 185 -11.62 4.77 25.25
CA LEU A 185 -10.72 5.41 24.30
C LEU A 185 -10.99 4.92 22.88
N ILE A 186 -11.10 3.60 22.67
CA ILE A 186 -11.41 3.03 21.35
C ILE A 186 -12.74 3.56 20.82
N GLN A 187 -13.80 3.55 21.65
CA GLN A 187 -15.10 4.11 21.24
C GLN A 187 -15.01 5.59 20.84
N ALA A 188 -14.24 6.38 21.57
CA ALA A 188 -14.04 7.79 21.23
C ALA A 188 -13.25 7.97 19.93
N LEU A 189 -12.26 7.10 19.67
CA LEU A 189 -11.48 7.09 18.41
C LEU A 189 -12.35 6.67 17.22
N ASP A 190 -13.16 5.63 17.39
CA ASP A 190 -14.09 5.14 16.35
C ASP A 190 -15.13 6.21 16.01
N TRP A 191 -15.72 6.84 17.03
CA TRP A 191 -16.64 7.96 16.84
C TRP A 191 -15.96 9.11 16.09
N ALA A 192 -14.75 9.49 16.51
CA ALA A 192 -14.00 10.55 15.85
C ALA A 192 -13.66 10.21 14.39
N ALA A 193 -13.27 8.95 14.10
CA ALA A 193 -12.96 8.48 12.77
C ALA A 193 -14.19 8.47 11.83
N ALA A 194 -15.39 8.29 12.40
CA ALA A 194 -16.66 8.30 11.68
C ALA A 194 -17.18 9.71 11.35
N LEU A 195 -16.61 10.77 11.93
CA LEU A 195 -17.04 12.15 11.65
C LEU A 195 -16.85 12.50 10.17
N PRO A 196 -17.84 13.17 9.54
CA PRO A 196 -17.68 13.66 8.17
C PRO A 196 -16.45 14.57 8.04
N GLY A 197 -15.56 14.25 7.10
CA GLY A 197 -14.32 15.02 6.91
C GLY A 197 -13.21 14.75 7.91
N ALA A 198 -13.34 13.77 8.81
CA ALA A 198 -12.29 13.38 9.75
C ALA A 198 -10.96 13.07 9.05
N TRP A 199 -11.04 12.48 7.90
CA TRP A 199 -9.91 12.23 7.00
C TRP A 199 -10.30 12.51 5.55
N GLN A 200 -9.32 12.86 4.75
CA GLN A 200 -9.48 13.11 3.33
C GLN A 200 -8.39 12.37 2.55
N ALA A 201 -8.78 11.63 1.53
CA ALA A 201 -7.83 11.06 0.59
C ALA A 201 -7.23 12.21 -0.25
N LEU A 202 -5.90 12.31 -0.26
CA LEU A 202 -5.16 13.29 -1.04
C LEU A 202 -3.87 12.65 -1.53
N SER A 203 -3.86 12.25 -2.79
CA SER A 203 -2.66 11.70 -3.42
C SER A 203 -1.78 12.82 -3.96
N LEU A 204 -0.49 12.72 -3.71
CA LEU A 204 0.51 13.63 -4.25
C LEU A 204 1.07 13.12 -5.57
N PRO A 205 1.44 14.00 -6.53
CA PRO A 205 2.22 13.59 -7.70
C PRO A 205 3.52 12.89 -7.28
N ALA A 206 3.99 11.95 -8.07
CA ALA A 206 5.26 11.27 -7.81
C ALA A 206 6.38 12.30 -7.62
N GLY A 207 7.17 12.13 -6.56
CA GLY A 207 8.28 13.03 -6.22
C GLY A 207 7.90 14.34 -5.53
N SER A 208 6.65 14.82 -5.60
CA SER A 208 6.23 16.08 -4.97
C SER A 208 6.22 16.01 -3.44
N ALA A 209 6.10 14.82 -2.88
CA ALA A 209 6.14 14.59 -1.44
C ALA A 209 7.44 15.10 -0.79
N TRP A 210 8.58 14.88 -1.43
CA TRP A 210 9.87 15.37 -0.94
C TRP A 210 9.98 16.89 -1.01
N GLY A 211 9.47 17.49 -2.09
CA GLY A 211 9.36 18.95 -2.21
C GLY A 211 8.47 19.54 -1.12
N LEU A 212 7.30 18.94 -0.88
CA LEU A 212 6.39 19.34 0.19
C LEU A 212 7.03 19.17 1.57
N ALA A 213 7.75 18.06 1.82
CA ALA A 213 8.46 17.83 3.07
C ALA A 213 9.52 18.89 3.33
N LEU A 214 10.30 19.25 2.31
CA LEU A 214 11.29 20.32 2.41
C LEU A 214 10.63 21.68 2.69
N VAL A 215 9.58 22.02 1.96
CA VAL A 215 8.82 23.27 2.15
C VAL A 215 8.26 23.35 3.57
N MET A 216 7.62 22.30 4.05
CA MET A 216 7.06 22.27 5.41
C MET A 216 8.16 22.33 6.47
N PHE A 217 9.28 21.64 6.28
CA PHE A 217 10.44 21.73 7.16
C PHE A 217 10.94 23.17 7.26
N LEU A 218 11.13 23.86 6.14
CA LEU A 218 11.59 25.24 6.09
C LEU A 218 10.59 26.23 6.71
N LEU A 219 9.28 26.02 6.51
CA LEU A 219 8.22 26.84 7.11
C LEU A 219 8.15 26.69 8.64
N LEU A 220 8.42 25.48 9.14
CA LEU A 220 8.37 25.18 10.57
C LEU A 220 9.65 25.59 11.32
N MET A 221 10.76 25.82 10.61
CA MET A 221 11.99 26.32 11.22
C MET A 221 11.82 27.72 11.79
N PRO A 222 12.17 27.95 13.08
CA PRO A 222 12.10 29.27 13.66
C PRO A 222 13.17 30.18 13.02
N ARG A 223 12.76 31.34 12.50
CA ARG A 223 13.61 32.46 12.01
C ARG A 223 14.60 32.15 10.88
N ALA A 224 14.51 31.00 10.20
CA ALA A 224 15.58 30.52 9.33
C ALA A 224 15.72 31.27 8.00
N LEU A 225 14.63 31.81 7.41
CA LEU A 225 14.70 32.42 6.07
C LEU A 225 13.80 33.66 5.93
N PRO A 226 14.35 34.80 5.52
CA PRO A 226 13.55 35.93 5.04
C PRO A 226 12.81 35.49 3.75
N GLY A 227 11.56 35.88 3.61
CA GLY A 227 10.76 35.52 2.42
C GLY A 227 10.19 34.11 2.40
N ARG A 228 10.21 33.37 3.51
CA ARG A 228 9.66 32.01 3.60
C ARG A 228 8.19 31.86 3.17
N ALA A 229 7.42 32.96 3.16
CA ALA A 229 6.06 32.97 2.65
C ALA A 229 5.99 32.58 1.16
N TRP A 230 7.03 32.84 0.38
CA TRP A 230 7.11 32.44 -1.02
C TRP A 230 7.19 30.92 -1.23
N LEU A 231 7.55 30.15 -0.19
CA LEU A 231 7.54 28.70 -0.21
C LEU A 231 6.12 28.09 -0.34
N ILE A 232 5.07 28.92 -0.22
CA ILE A 232 3.69 28.48 -0.46
C ILE A 232 3.43 28.23 -1.96
N PHE A 233 4.17 28.88 -2.88
CA PHE A 233 3.96 28.73 -4.32
C PHE A 233 4.26 27.31 -4.85
N PRO A 234 5.34 26.62 -4.44
CA PRO A 234 5.55 25.21 -4.81
C PRO A 234 4.41 24.28 -4.36
N LEU A 235 3.65 24.65 -3.33
CA LEU A 235 2.47 23.90 -2.90
C LEU A 235 1.36 23.89 -3.97
N ALA A 236 1.28 24.94 -4.81
CA ALA A 236 0.33 24.98 -5.92
C ALA A 236 0.58 23.87 -6.93
N TRP A 237 1.83 23.42 -7.07
CA TRP A 237 2.16 22.29 -7.95
C TRP A 237 1.66 20.94 -7.43
N VAL A 238 1.49 20.81 -6.12
CA VAL A 238 0.92 19.59 -5.49
C VAL A 238 -0.54 19.38 -5.89
N VAL A 239 -1.28 20.48 -6.10
CA VAL A 239 -2.68 20.47 -6.53
C VAL A 239 -2.85 20.53 -8.04
N TRP A 240 -1.73 20.57 -8.82
CA TRP A 240 -1.82 20.63 -10.27
C TRP A 240 -2.51 19.39 -10.84
N PRO A 241 -3.49 19.55 -11.75
CA PRO A 241 -4.19 18.42 -12.34
C PRO A 241 -3.20 17.53 -13.11
N GLN A 242 -3.27 16.24 -12.92
CA GLN A 242 -2.55 15.31 -13.78
C GLN A 242 -3.18 15.28 -15.18
N ALA A 243 -2.37 14.94 -16.18
CA ALA A 243 -2.88 14.72 -17.53
C ALA A 243 -3.93 13.59 -17.50
N LEU A 244 -5.15 13.92 -17.87
CA LEU A 244 -6.22 12.96 -18.01
C LEU A 244 -5.92 12.05 -19.20
N VAL A 245 -6.45 10.84 -19.17
CA VAL A 245 -6.46 9.95 -20.32
C VAL A 245 -7.19 10.69 -21.46
N PRO A 246 -6.64 10.77 -22.69
CA PRO A 246 -7.29 11.43 -23.81
C PRO A 246 -8.70 10.84 -24.09
N ALA A 247 -9.57 11.61 -24.71
CA ALA A 247 -10.87 11.09 -25.14
C ALA A 247 -10.67 9.95 -26.17
N GLY A 248 -11.44 8.89 -26.05
CA GLY A 248 -11.34 7.70 -26.88
C GLY A 248 -10.16 6.78 -26.53
N ALA A 249 -9.26 7.21 -25.65
CA ALA A 249 -8.15 6.39 -25.19
C ALA A 249 -8.50 5.59 -23.92
N VAL A 250 -7.81 4.49 -23.74
CA VAL A 250 -7.88 3.68 -22.51
C VAL A 250 -6.48 3.40 -21.98
N ARG A 251 -6.27 3.65 -20.70
CA ARG A 251 -5.11 3.16 -19.96
C ARG A 251 -5.47 1.85 -19.30
N MET A 252 -4.78 0.80 -19.68
CA MET A 252 -4.87 -0.49 -19.01
C MET A 252 -3.65 -0.69 -18.12
N THR A 253 -3.85 -1.04 -16.86
CA THR A 253 -2.78 -1.42 -15.93
C THR A 253 -3.09 -2.79 -15.34
N LEU A 254 -2.31 -3.81 -15.70
CA LEU A 254 -2.29 -5.08 -14.99
C LEU A 254 -1.43 -4.92 -13.75
N LEU A 255 -2.03 -5.06 -12.57
CA LEU A 255 -1.35 -4.94 -11.29
C LEU A 255 -0.61 -6.23 -10.94
N ASP A 256 0.59 -6.11 -10.36
CA ASP A 256 1.35 -7.25 -9.86
C ASP A 256 0.82 -7.68 -8.47
N VAL A 257 -0.27 -8.44 -8.49
CA VAL A 257 -0.93 -8.95 -7.28
C VAL A 257 -0.36 -10.30 -6.79
N GLY A 258 0.70 -10.78 -7.43
CA GLY A 258 1.22 -12.13 -7.22
C GLY A 258 0.47 -13.15 -8.08
N GLN A 259 0.16 -14.34 -7.50
CA GLN A 259 -0.66 -15.32 -8.21
C GLN A 259 -2.12 -14.91 -8.10
N GLY A 260 -2.71 -14.46 -9.21
CA GLY A 260 -4.06 -13.93 -9.30
C GLY A 260 -4.17 -12.82 -10.34
N LEU A 261 -5.34 -12.24 -10.49
CA LEU A 261 -5.62 -11.24 -11.51
C LEU A 261 -6.17 -9.95 -10.91
N SER A 262 -5.68 -8.82 -11.40
CA SER A 262 -6.31 -7.51 -11.19
C SER A 262 -5.89 -6.56 -12.32
N VAL A 263 -6.88 -6.04 -13.04
CA VAL A 263 -6.66 -5.13 -14.16
C VAL A 263 -7.46 -3.85 -13.95
N LEU A 264 -6.77 -2.73 -13.90
CA LEU A 264 -7.37 -1.40 -13.87
C LEU A 264 -7.48 -0.85 -15.29
N LEU A 265 -8.70 -0.47 -15.67
CA LEU A 265 -9.00 0.21 -16.93
C LEU A 265 -9.49 1.63 -16.63
N GLN A 266 -8.80 2.62 -17.20
CA GLN A 266 -9.13 4.03 -17.02
C GLN A 266 -9.42 4.66 -18.37
N THR A 267 -10.58 5.30 -18.49
CA THR A 267 -10.89 6.23 -19.57
C THR A 267 -10.75 7.66 -19.05
N ARG A 268 -11.16 8.65 -19.79
CA ARG A 268 -10.99 10.05 -19.38
C ARG A 268 -11.68 10.39 -18.06
N HIS A 269 -12.88 9.84 -17.82
CA HIS A 269 -13.69 10.16 -16.64
C HIS A 269 -14.17 8.93 -15.85
N HIS A 270 -13.91 7.70 -16.35
CA HIS A 270 -14.42 6.48 -15.75
C HIS A 270 -13.31 5.48 -15.45
N GLN A 271 -13.54 4.67 -14.40
CA GLN A 271 -12.61 3.67 -13.92
C GLN A 271 -13.32 2.33 -13.69
N LEU A 272 -12.74 1.28 -14.26
CA LEU A 272 -13.15 -0.10 -14.07
C LEU A 272 -12.01 -0.89 -13.47
N LEU A 273 -12.29 -1.63 -12.41
CA LEU A 273 -11.38 -2.63 -11.87
C LEU A 273 -11.93 -4.02 -12.19
N TYR A 274 -11.15 -4.81 -12.92
CA TYR A 274 -11.45 -6.19 -13.25
C TYR A 274 -10.64 -7.10 -12.35
N ASP A 275 -11.30 -7.86 -11.48
CA ASP A 275 -10.76 -8.69 -10.41
C ASP A 275 -9.93 -7.92 -9.34
N THR A 276 -9.73 -8.57 -8.21
CA THR A 276 -9.14 -7.94 -7.02
C THR A 276 -7.98 -8.72 -6.42
N GLY A 277 -7.46 -9.72 -7.16
CA GLY A 277 -6.33 -10.50 -6.73
C GLY A 277 -6.57 -11.36 -5.48
N PRO A 278 -5.52 -12.01 -4.98
CA PRO A 278 -5.62 -13.02 -3.93
C PRO A 278 -5.76 -12.46 -2.52
N SER A 279 -6.23 -13.34 -1.64
CA SER A 279 -5.90 -13.24 -0.22
C SER A 279 -4.44 -13.62 0.00
N LEU A 280 -3.69 -12.80 0.75
CA LEU A 280 -2.26 -13.00 1.04
C LEU A 280 -2.03 -13.62 2.43
N GLY A 281 -3.10 -13.88 3.18
CA GLY A 281 -3.07 -14.46 4.51
C GLY A 281 -4.25 -14.01 5.37
N PRO A 282 -4.31 -14.40 6.65
CA PRO A 282 -5.46 -14.12 7.52
C PRO A 282 -5.74 -12.62 7.74
N TYR A 283 -4.74 -11.77 7.57
CA TYR A 283 -4.81 -10.33 7.86
C TYR A 283 -4.34 -9.46 6.71
N ALA A 284 -4.18 -10.02 5.52
CA ALA A 284 -3.67 -9.29 4.37
C ALA A 284 -4.24 -9.86 3.06
N ASP A 285 -4.54 -8.99 2.13
CA ASP A 285 -5.01 -9.31 0.80
C ASP A 285 -4.44 -8.33 -0.24
N ALA A 286 -4.60 -8.66 -1.52
CA ALA A 286 -4.13 -7.82 -2.61
C ALA A 286 -4.87 -6.47 -2.66
N GLY A 287 -6.13 -6.42 -2.27
CA GLY A 287 -6.95 -5.20 -2.20
C GLY A 287 -6.32 -4.16 -1.29
N SER A 288 -5.99 -4.55 -0.05
CA SER A 288 -5.42 -3.64 0.96
C SER A 288 -3.95 -3.29 0.69
N ARG A 289 -3.15 -4.25 0.21
CA ARG A 289 -1.69 -4.11 0.11
C ARG A 289 -1.21 -3.55 -1.22
N ILE A 290 -1.95 -3.79 -2.31
CA ILE A 290 -1.52 -3.48 -3.68
C ILE A 290 -2.55 -2.57 -4.36
N ILE A 291 -3.81 -3.00 -4.46
CA ILE A 291 -4.80 -2.34 -5.28
C ILE A 291 -5.19 -0.98 -4.70
N ALA A 292 -5.60 -0.90 -3.43
CA ALA A 292 -5.99 0.37 -2.84
C ALA A 292 -4.85 1.41 -2.81
N PRO A 293 -3.57 1.06 -2.56
CA PRO A 293 -2.45 1.96 -2.81
C PRO A 293 -2.31 2.40 -4.26
N ALA A 294 -2.41 1.48 -5.24
CA ALA A 294 -2.30 1.82 -6.66
C ALA A 294 -3.44 2.73 -7.13
N LEU A 295 -4.67 2.48 -6.71
CA LEU A 295 -5.82 3.35 -6.98
C LEU A 295 -5.62 4.77 -6.41
N ARG A 296 -5.05 4.87 -5.20
CA ARG A 296 -4.73 6.16 -4.59
C ARG A 296 -3.62 6.89 -5.34
N GLU A 297 -2.57 6.18 -5.76
CA GLU A 297 -1.49 6.74 -6.58
C GLU A 297 -2.03 7.28 -7.91
N ALA A 298 -2.94 6.53 -8.53
CA ALA A 298 -3.67 6.97 -9.72
C ALA A 298 -4.73 8.06 -9.45
N ARG A 299 -4.86 8.55 -8.20
CA ARG A 299 -5.84 9.55 -7.75
C ARG A 299 -7.29 9.16 -7.99
N ILE A 300 -7.58 7.88 -7.99
CA ILE A 300 -8.92 7.35 -8.12
C ILE A 300 -9.60 7.42 -6.76
N SER A 301 -10.65 8.22 -6.67
CA SER A 301 -11.46 8.38 -5.45
C SER A 301 -12.71 7.52 -5.44
N GLN A 302 -13.07 6.92 -6.59
CA GLN A 302 -14.27 6.13 -6.79
C GLN A 302 -14.05 5.19 -7.98
N LEU A 303 -14.60 3.98 -7.93
CA LEU A 303 -14.74 3.11 -9.09
C LEU A 303 -16.16 3.22 -9.66
N ASP A 304 -16.28 3.35 -10.99
CA ASP A 304 -17.56 3.30 -11.66
C ASP A 304 -18.05 1.86 -11.78
N LEU A 305 -17.12 0.92 -12.01
CA LEU A 305 -17.42 -0.49 -12.11
C LEU A 305 -16.31 -1.33 -11.44
N LEU A 306 -16.71 -2.25 -10.57
CA LEU A 306 -15.91 -3.38 -10.10
C LEU A 306 -16.47 -4.63 -10.77
N MET A 307 -15.62 -5.36 -11.49
CA MET A 307 -16.03 -6.56 -12.20
C MET A 307 -15.31 -7.77 -11.61
N PHE A 308 -16.05 -8.80 -11.21
CA PHE A 308 -15.51 -10.08 -10.81
C PHE A 308 -15.70 -11.08 -11.95
N SER A 309 -14.61 -11.68 -12.40
CA SER A 309 -14.67 -12.68 -13.46
C SER A 309 -15.37 -13.96 -13.01
N HIS A 310 -14.97 -14.50 -11.87
CA HIS A 310 -15.55 -15.67 -11.20
C HIS A 310 -15.23 -15.65 -9.69
N ASP A 311 -15.64 -16.68 -8.93
CA ASP A 311 -15.61 -16.67 -7.45
C ASP A 311 -14.31 -17.22 -6.81
N ASP A 312 -13.25 -17.46 -7.56
CA ASP A 312 -12.00 -17.96 -7.00
C ASP A 312 -11.26 -16.88 -6.19
N LEU A 313 -10.60 -17.31 -5.11
CA LEU A 313 -9.96 -16.40 -4.14
C LEU A 313 -8.80 -15.61 -4.72
N ASP A 314 -8.16 -16.05 -5.77
CA ASP A 314 -7.09 -15.31 -6.45
C ASP A 314 -7.63 -14.25 -7.43
N HIS A 315 -8.96 -14.15 -7.56
CA HIS A 315 -9.67 -13.08 -8.27
C HIS A 315 -10.50 -12.20 -7.35
N THR A 316 -11.06 -12.75 -6.29
CA THR A 316 -12.00 -12.06 -5.41
C THR A 316 -11.43 -11.70 -4.05
N GLY A 317 -10.27 -12.28 -3.68
CA GLY A 317 -9.71 -12.20 -2.32
C GLY A 317 -9.46 -10.79 -1.78
N GLY A 318 -9.19 -9.81 -2.64
CA GLY A 318 -9.02 -8.41 -2.28
C GLY A 318 -10.30 -7.58 -2.28
N GLY A 319 -11.45 -8.15 -2.67
CA GLY A 319 -12.69 -7.41 -2.93
C GLY A 319 -13.22 -6.66 -1.73
N ALA A 320 -13.25 -7.28 -0.55
CA ALA A 320 -13.72 -6.63 0.69
C ALA A 320 -12.88 -5.38 1.02
N SER A 321 -11.56 -5.47 0.88
CA SER A 321 -10.65 -4.36 1.13
C SER A 321 -10.79 -3.24 0.10
N VAL A 322 -11.05 -3.55 -1.16
CA VAL A 322 -11.32 -2.54 -2.21
C VAL A 322 -12.62 -1.81 -1.91
N LEU A 323 -13.71 -2.53 -1.58
CA LEU A 323 -15.00 -1.94 -1.22
C LEU A 323 -14.93 -1.07 0.05
N ALA A 324 -14.09 -1.45 1.01
CA ALA A 324 -13.85 -0.64 2.21
C ALA A 324 -12.96 0.59 1.93
N ALA A 325 -12.10 0.54 0.90
CA ALA A 325 -11.15 1.60 0.61
C ALA A 325 -11.75 2.80 -0.12
N LEU A 326 -12.72 2.58 -1.01
CA LEU A 326 -13.33 3.61 -1.86
C LEU A 326 -14.74 3.22 -2.30
N PRO A 327 -15.59 4.23 -2.62
CA PRO A 327 -16.93 3.98 -3.17
C PRO A 327 -16.88 3.26 -4.51
N VAL A 328 -17.76 2.27 -4.70
CA VAL A 328 -17.97 1.56 -5.96
C VAL A 328 -19.41 1.78 -6.39
N ARG A 329 -19.63 2.29 -7.62
CA ARG A 329 -20.99 2.60 -8.11
C ARG A 329 -21.78 1.37 -8.49
N GLN A 330 -21.12 0.43 -9.17
CA GLN A 330 -21.74 -0.79 -9.66
C GLN A 330 -20.76 -1.97 -9.53
N VAL A 331 -21.30 -3.13 -9.24
CA VAL A 331 -20.56 -4.39 -9.31
C VAL A 331 -21.18 -5.27 -10.38
N LEU A 332 -20.35 -5.88 -11.21
CA LEU A 332 -20.73 -6.79 -12.29
C LEU A 332 -20.01 -8.13 -12.12
N GLY A 333 -20.69 -9.22 -12.29
CA GLY A 333 -20.09 -10.56 -12.27
C GLY A 333 -20.64 -11.46 -11.18
N VAL A 334 -19.89 -12.51 -10.88
CA VAL A 334 -20.20 -13.46 -9.81
C VAL A 334 -19.88 -12.80 -8.48
N TRP A 335 -20.87 -12.70 -7.60
CA TRP A 335 -20.63 -12.09 -6.28
C TRP A 335 -19.96 -13.10 -5.35
N PRO A 336 -18.79 -12.74 -4.78
CA PRO A 336 -18.12 -13.62 -3.83
C PRO A 336 -18.98 -13.90 -2.59
N SER A 337 -19.11 -15.15 -2.23
CA SER A 337 -19.92 -15.60 -1.08
C SER A 337 -19.44 -15.06 0.27
N VAL A 338 -18.20 -14.59 0.33
CA VAL A 338 -17.54 -14.07 1.54
C VAL A 338 -17.71 -12.55 1.75
N ILE A 339 -18.41 -11.87 0.86
CA ILE A 339 -18.58 -10.41 0.93
C ILE A 339 -20.09 -10.09 0.93
N ASP A 340 -20.55 -9.24 1.84
CA ASP A 340 -21.94 -8.77 1.84
C ASP A 340 -22.24 -8.03 0.53
N ALA A 341 -23.26 -8.49 -0.20
CA ALA A 341 -23.58 -7.95 -1.51
C ALA A 341 -24.02 -6.48 -1.43
N PRO A 342 -23.40 -5.56 -2.18
CA PRO A 342 -23.92 -4.21 -2.30
C PRO A 342 -25.25 -4.24 -3.04
N ALA A 343 -26.10 -3.23 -2.79
CA ALA A 343 -27.44 -3.13 -3.35
C ALA A 343 -27.51 -3.09 -4.90
N ARG A 344 -26.36 -3.04 -5.60
CA ARG A 344 -26.23 -2.92 -7.05
C ARG A 344 -25.28 -3.96 -7.65
N ASN A 345 -25.52 -5.22 -7.34
CA ASN A 345 -24.83 -6.32 -8.01
C ASN A 345 -25.63 -6.78 -9.24
N THR A 346 -24.96 -6.92 -10.38
CA THR A 346 -25.55 -7.37 -11.62
C THR A 346 -24.79 -8.60 -12.12
N PRO A 347 -25.43 -9.72 -12.50
CA PRO A 347 -24.73 -10.85 -13.06
C PRO A 347 -24.07 -10.46 -14.39
N CYS A 348 -22.95 -11.08 -14.68
CA CYS A 348 -22.26 -10.96 -15.95
C CYS A 348 -22.93 -11.88 -16.99
N VAL A 349 -23.34 -11.30 -18.11
CA VAL A 349 -24.04 -12.02 -19.18
C VAL A 349 -23.57 -11.50 -20.53
N ALA A 350 -23.29 -12.42 -21.46
CA ALA A 350 -22.93 -12.11 -22.84
C ALA A 350 -23.95 -11.16 -23.49
N GLY A 351 -23.45 -10.18 -24.27
CA GLY A 351 -24.26 -9.16 -24.92
C GLY A 351 -24.45 -7.88 -24.10
N GLN A 352 -24.09 -7.86 -22.81
CA GLN A 352 -24.00 -6.60 -22.05
C GLN A 352 -22.92 -5.72 -22.66
N HIS A 353 -23.23 -4.46 -22.92
CA HIS A 353 -22.30 -3.51 -23.52
C HIS A 353 -22.57 -2.09 -23.01
N TRP A 354 -21.53 -1.27 -22.97
CA TRP A 354 -21.60 0.15 -22.61
C TRP A 354 -20.46 0.90 -23.29
N ARG A 355 -20.56 2.22 -23.28
CA ARG A 355 -19.56 3.11 -23.86
C ARG A 355 -19.20 4.20 -22.84
N TRP A 356 -17.92 4.37 -22.59
CA TRP A 356 -17.35 5.43 -21.75
C TRP A 356 -16.28 6.20 -22.52
N ASP A 357 -16.43 7.52 -22.57
CA ASP A 357 -15.43 8.40 -23.19
C ASP A 357 -14.95 7.92 -24.58
N ASP A 358 -15.86 7.41 -25.40
CA ASP A 358 -15.64 6.83 -26.73
C ASP A 358 -14.93 5.46 -26.77
N VAL A 359 -14.67 4.85 -25.64
CA VAL A 359 -14.24 3.45 -25.51
C VAL A 359 -15.46 2.54 -25.37
N GLN A 360 -15.46 1.44 -26.12
CA GLN A 360 -16.55 0.45 -26.07
C GLN A 360 -16.13 -0.72 -25.19
N PHE A 361 -17.07 -1.18 -24.37
CA PHE A 361 -16.95 -2.34 -23.50
C PHE A 361 -18.05 -3.32 -23.84
N GLU A 362 -17.74 -4.59 -24.00
CA GLU A 362 -18.68 -5.65 -24.32
C GLU A 362 -18.34 -6.92 -23.56
N VAL A 363 -19.34 -7.51 -22.89
CA VAL A 363 -19.22 -8.82 -22.27
C VAL A 363 -19.49 -9.87 -23.35
N LEU A 364 -18.54 -10.74 -23.61
CA LEU A 364 -18.65 -11.80 -24.62
C LEU A 364 -19.08 -13.14 -24.04
N TRP A 365 -18.87 -13.37 -22.73
CA TRP A 365 -19.15 -14.62 -22.03
C TRP A 365 -19.41 -14.33 -20.53
N PRO A 366 -20.23 -15.11 -19.80
CA PRO A 366 -20.96 -16.31 -20.20
C PRO A 366 -22.32 -16.04 -20.88
N TYR A 367 -22.80 -17.02 -21.63
CA TYR A 367 -24.18 -17.04 -22.13
C TYR A 367 -25.10 -17.72 -21.11
N PRO A 368 -26.30 -17.17 -20.81
CA PRO A 368 -27.19 -17.71 -19.78
C PRO A 368 -27.66 -19.15 -20.05
N ASP A 369 -27.80 -19.47 -21.34
CA ASP A 369 -28.38 -20.73 -21.80
C ASP A 369 -27.30 -21.80 -22.04
N ILE A 370 -26.02 -21.51 -21.81
CA ILE A 370 -24.92 -22.42 -22.04
C ILE A 370 -24.24 -22.72 -20.70
N ALA A 371 -24.48 -23.92 -20.17
CA ALA A 371 -23.82 -24.39 -18.96
C ALA A 371 -22.56 -25.17 -19.33
N VAL A 372 -21.40 -24.68 -18.96
CA VAL A 372 -20.10 -25.36 -19.07
C VAL A 372 -19.64 -25.75 -17.67
N ALA A 373 -19.22 -27.00 -17.51
CA ALA A 373 -18.79 -27.50 -16.20
C ALA A 373 -17.50 -26.80 -15.74
N GLY A 374 -17.40 -26.52 -14.43
CA GLY A 374 -16.27 -25.86 -13.77
C GLY A 374 -16.49 -24.37 -13.60
N ASP A 375 -16.17 -23.87 -12.41
CA ASP A 375 -16.41 -22.48 -12.02
C ASP A 375 -15.61 -21.50 -12.89
N ASN A 376 -14.38 -21.87 -13.26
CA ASN A 376 -13.53 -21.11 -14.19
C ASN A 376 -14.21 -20.86 -15.54
N ASN A 377 -15.01 -21.82 -16.02
CA ASN A 377 -15.74 -21.67 -17.27
C ASN A 377 -16.95 -20.72 -17.20
N GLN A 378 -17.25 -20.18 -16.03
CA GLN A 378 -18.20 -19.08 -15.84
C GLN A 378 -17.53 -17.71 -15.85
N SER A 379 -16.22 -17.64 -16.08
CA SER A 379 -15.47 -16.37 -16.09
C SER A 379 -16.07 -15.35 -17.05
N CYS A 380 -16.29 -14.15 -16.56
CA CYS A 380 -16.71 -13.01 -17.37
C CYS A 380 -15.63 -12.60 -18.39
N VAL A 381 -15.88 -12.80 -19.66
CA VAL A 381 -14.97 -12.33 -20.72
C VAL A 381 -15.34 -10.92 -21.14
N LEU A 382 -14.40 -9.98 -20.96
CA LEU A 382 -14.57 -8.57 -21.29
C LEU A 382 -13.73 -8.20 -22.50
N ARG A 383 -14.39 -7.67 -23.52
CA ARG A 383 -13.80 -7.02 -24.70
C ARG A 383 -13.81 -5.52 -24.49
N VAL A 384 -12.66 -4.87 -24.67
CA VAL A 384 -12.52 -3.41 -24.60
C VAL A 384 -11.96 -2.90 -25.92
N GLN A 385 -12.61 -1.93 -26.50
CA GLN A 385 -12.21 -1.38 -27.80
C GLN A 385 -12.03 0.15 -27.73
N ALA A 386 -10.82 0.60 -28.04
CA ALA A 386 -10.46 2.00 -28.19
C ALA A 386 -10.02 2.26 -29.64
N GLY A 387 -10.94 2.81 -30.45
CA GLY A 387 -10.75 2.93 -31.90
C GLY A 387 -10.57 1.56 -32.56
N GLU A 388 -9.43 1.36 -33.26
CA GLU A 388 -9.05 0.10 -33.89
C GLU A 388 -8.43 -0.92 -32.90
N HIS A 389 -8.01 -0.47 -31.73
CA HIS A 389 -7.33 -1.31 -30.76
C HIS A 389 -8.30 -2.07 -29.87
N VAL A 390 -8.06 -3.35 -29.71
CA VAL A 390 -8.91 -4.27 -28.94
C VAL A 390 -8.08 -5.01 -27.90
N LEU A 391 -8.61 -5.08 -26.68
CA LEU A 391 -8.14 -5.86 -25.54
C LEU A 391 -9.15 -6.93 -25.22
N LEU A 392 -8.70 -8.10 -24.82
CA LEU A 392 -9.55 -9.19 -24.35
C LEU A 392 -9.08 -9.68 -22.99
N LEU A 393 -9.97 -9.61 -21.99
CA LEU A 393 -9.77 -10.11 -20.63
C LEU A 393 -10.64 -11.35 -20.47
N THR A 394 -10.03 -12.52 -20.21
CA THR A 394 -10.73 -13.81 -20.24
C THR A 394 -10.96 -14.42 -18.86
N GLY A 395 -10.53 -13.73 -17.77
CA GLY A 395 -10.54 -14.34 -16.44
C GLY A 395 -9.78 -15.66 -16.44
N ASP A 396 -10.39 -16.68 -15.89
CA ASP A 396 -9.81 -18.03 -15.85
C ASP A 396 -10.49 -19.02 -16.80
N LEU A 397 -11.11 -18.50 -17.86
CA LEU A 397 -11.79 -19.32 -18.87
C LEU A 397 -10.87 -20.45 -19.37
N GLU A 398 -11.36 -21.68 -19.34
CA GLU A 398 -10.65 -22.87 -19.79
C GLU A 398 -11.09 -23.33 -21.18
N ALA A 399 -10.37 -24.28 -21.77
CA ALA A 399 -10.59 -24.74 -23.14
C ALA A 399 -12.04 -25.12 -23.49
N PRO A 400 -12.85 -25.74 -22.61
CA PRO A 400 -14.26 -25.96 -22.91
C PRO A 400 -15.06 -24.67 -23.09
N GLY A 401 -14.88 -23.68 -22.20
CA GLY A 401 -15.53 -22.38 -22.31
C GLY A 401 -14.98 -21.56 -23.49
N GLU A 402 -13.67 -21.64 -23.75
CA GLU A 402 -13.03 -21.00 -24.93
C GLU A 402 -13.63 -21.50 -26.25
N LEU A 403 -13.93 -22.82 -26.35
CA LEU A 403 -14.55 -23.39 -27.54
C LEU A 403 -15.93 -22.79 -27.79
N TYR A 404 -16.80 -22.76 -26.76
CA TYR A 404 -18.11 -22.14 -26.87
C TYR A 404 -18.03 -20.63 -27.17
N LEU A 405 -17.09 -19.91 -26.54
CA LEU A 405 -16.87 -18.51 -26.82
C LEU A 405 -16.55 -18.29 -28.31
N VAL A 406 -15.70 -19.15 -28.89
CA VAL A 406 -15.35 -19.07 -30.33
C VAL A 406 -16.53 -19.42 -31.22
N GLU A 407 -17.30 -20.47 -30.87
CA GLU A 407 -18.47 -20.89 -31.65
C GLU A 407 -19.61 -19.85 -31.64
N GLN A 408 -19.81 -19.16 -30.50
CA GLN A 408 -20.88 -18.17 -30.35
C GLN A 408 -20.52 -16.78 -30.83
N SER A 409 -19.23 -16.49 -31.03
CA SER A 409 -18.73 -15.19 -31.43
C SER A 409 -18.46 -15.11 -32.93
N THR A 410 -18.70 -13.93 -33.51
CA THR A 410 -18.22 -13.70 -34.88
C THR A 410 -16.69 -13.48 -34.85
N PRO A 411 -15.95 -13.90 -35.90
CA PRO A 411 -14.49 -13.79 -35.91
C PRO A 411 -13.96 -12.38 -35.65
N ASP A 412 -14.67 -11.35 -36.11
CA ASP A 412 -14.24 -9.95 -35.92
C ASP A 412 -14.42 -9.46 -34.47
N LYS A 413 -15.32 -10.07 -33.71
CA LYS A 413 -15.49 -9.74 -32.28
C LYS A 413 -14.38 -10.27 -31.42
N LEU A 414 -13.74 -11.39 -31.79
CA LEU A 414 -12.69 -12.03 -31.02
C LEU A 414 -11.31 -11.48 -31.32
N LYS A 415 -11.06 -10.93 -32.51
CA LYS A 415 -9.77 -10.36 -32.83
C LYS A 415 -9.36 -9.29 -31.82
N ALA A 416 -8.17 -9.45 -31.24
CA ALA A 416 -7.66 -8.52 -30.23
C ALA A 416 -6.14 -8.31 -30.39
N HIS A 417 -5.67 -7.09 -30.12
CA HIS A 417 -4.24 -6.77 -30.10
C HIS A 417 -3.57 -7.33 -28.84
N LEU A 418 -4.29 -7.30 -27.72
CA LEU A 418 -3.82 -7.80 -26.44
C LEU A 418 -4.81 -8.80 -25.85
N LEU A 419 -4.27 -9.95 -25.44
CA LEU A 419 -5.01 -10.97 -24.71
C LEU A 419 -4.38 -11.17 -23.32
N VAL A 420 -5.17 -11.02 -22.26
CA VAL A 420 -4.79 -11.54 -20.94
C VAL A 420 -5.12 -13.03 -20.92
N LEU A 421 -4.08 -13.86 -20.73
CA LEU A 421 -4.20 -15.31 -20.82
C LEU A 421 -5.15 -15.84 -19.74
N GLY A 422 -6.09 -16.66 -20.15
CA GLY A 422 -7.01 -17.33 -19.23
C GLY A 422 -6.26 -18.23 -18.26
N HIS A 423 -6.77 -18.30 -17.02
CA HIS A 423 -6.26 -19.15 -15.95
C HIS A 423 -4.73 -19.02 -15.80
N HIS A 424 -4.24 -17.76 -15.84
CA HIS A 424 -2.82 -17.41 -15.70
C HIS A 424 -1.88 -18.13 -16.69
N GLY A 425 -2.40 -18.62 -17.80
CA GLY A 425 -1.65 -19.45 -18.75
C GLY A 425 -1.53 -20.91 -18.29
N SER A 426 -2.55 -21.45 -17.61
CA SER A 426 -2.67 -22.88 -17.28
C SER A 426 -2.67 -23.75 -18.54
N LYS A 427 -2.25 -25.01 -18.39
CA LYS A 427 -2.35 -26.01 -19.48
C LYS A 427 -3.79 -26.25 -19.95
N THR A 428 -4.78 -25.96 -19.11
CA THR A 428 -6.22 -26.14 -19.37
C THR A 428 -6.83 -24.98 -20.17
N SER A 429 -6.09 -23.87 -20.36
CA SER A 429 -6.56 -22.66 -21.04
C SER A 429 -5.69 -22.29 -22.24
N SER A 430 -6.00 -21.15 -22.85
CA SER A 430 -5.26 -20.60 -23.98
C SER A 430 -5.07 -21.65 -25.09
N SER A 431 -6.20 -22.25 -25.48
CA SER A 431 -6.25 -23.30 -26.50
C SER A 431 -5.81 -22.78 -27.87
N VAL A 432 -5.41 -23.72 -28.73
CA VAL A 432 -5.11 -23.41 -30.14
C VAL A 432 -6.30 -22.71 -30.80
N THR A 433 -7.51 -23.20 -30.55
CA THR A 433 -8.76 -22.66 -31.10
C THR A 433 -8.96 -21.19 -30.73
N LEU A 434 -8.77 -20.84 -29.45
CA LEU A 434 -8.89 -19.45 -29.00
C LEU A 434 -7.80 -18.58 -29.60
N LEU A 435 -6.53 -19.01 -29.55
CA LEU A 435 -5.40 -18.24 -30.06
C LEU A 435 -5.52 -17.97 -31.56
N ASP A 436 -6.01 -18.95 -32.35
CA ASP A 436 -6.22 -18.79 -33.79
C ASP A 436 -7.41 -17.89 -34.12
N ALA A 437 -8.42 -17.84 -33.25
CA ALA A 437 -9.57 -16.94 -33.39
C ALA A 437 -9.24 -15.50 -32.99
N VAL A 438 -8.50 -15.32 -31.87
CA VAL A 438 -8.16 -14.00 -31.33
C VAL A 438 -7.00 -13.34 -32.11
N GLN A 439 -6.02 -14.11 -32.55
CA GLN A 439 -4.81 -13.66 -33.26
C GLN A 439 -4.10 -12.50 -32.54
N PRO A 440 -3.79 -12.61 -31.24
CA PRO A 440 -3.24 -11.49 -30.49
C PRO A 440 -1.82 -11.16 -30.94
N GLN A 441 -1.46 -9.87 -30.94
CA GLN A 441 -0.08 -9.43 -31.16
C GLN A 441 0.75 -9.64 -29.89
N GLU A 442 0.14 -9.36 -28.74
CA GLU A 442 0.76 -9.53 -27.43
C GLU A 442 -0.18 -10.26 -26.46
N VAL A 443 0.43 -11.00 -25.54
CA VAL A 443 -0.29 -11.65 -24.44
C VAL A 443 0.33 -11.30 -23.10
N ILE A 444 -0.48 -11.34 -22.03
CA ILE A 444 0.00 -11.17 -20.66
C ILE A 444 -0.42 -12.39 -19.83
N ALA A 445 0.56 -12.97 -19.12
CA ALA A 445 0.32 -13.93 -18.05
C ALA A 445 0.40 -13.21 -16.68
N ALA A 446 -0.71 -13.16 -15.95
CA ALA A 446 -0.77 -12.65 -14.60
C ALA A 446 -0.32 -13.75 -13.63
N VAL A 447 0.95 -13.77 -13.23
CA VAL A 447 1.55 -14.87 -12.47
C VAL A 447 2.40 -14.36 -11.31
N GLY A 448 2.42 -15.11 -10.22
CA GLY A 448 3.24 -14.80 -9.06
C GLY A 448 4.67 -15.33 -9.19
N TYR A 449 5.59 -14.64 -8.56
CA TYR A 449 6.98 -15.08 -8.49
C TYR A 449 7.09 -16.47 -7.85
N ARG A 450 7.81 -17.38 -8.53
CA ARG A 450 7.98 -18.78 -8.13
C ARG A 450 6.64 -19.48 -7.82
N ASN A 451 5.57 -19.16 -8.60
CA ASN A 451 4.28 -19.74 -8.35
C ASN A 451 4.32 -21.28 -8.35
N ARG A 452 3.62 -21.89 -7.39
CA ARG A 452 3.59 -23.34 -7.18
C ARG A 452 3.01 -24.12 -8.35
N PHE A 453 2.20 -23.47 -9.19
CA PHE A 453 1.53 -24.08 -10.34
C PHE A 453 2.42 -24.14 -11.58
N LYS A 454 3.57 -23.43 -11.55
CA LYS A 454 4.51 -23.28 -12.67
C LYS A 454 3.84 -22.67 -13.92
N HIS A 455 2.94 -21.69 -13.69
CA HIS A 455 2.33 -20.92 -14.77
C HIS A 455 3.29 -19.81 -15.24
N PRO A 456 3.22 -19.43 -16.54
CA PRO A 456 2.46 -20.09 -17.60
C PRO A 456 3.03 -21.47 -17.91
N ALA A 457 2.16 -22.41 -18.25
CA ALA A 457 2.54 -23.79 -18.55
C ALA A 457 3.36 -23.87 -19.83
N LYS A 458 4.37 -24.75 -19.86
CA LYS A 458 5.27 -24.91 -21.03
C LYS A 458 4.53 -25.13 -22.34
N VAL A 459 3.40 -25.86 -22.30
CA VAL A 459 2.57 -26.11 -23.49
C VAL A 459 1.94 -24.82 -24.02
N VAL A 460 1.55 -23.90 -23.14
CA VAL A 460 1.00 -22.58 -23.54
C VAL A 460 2.11 -21.74 -24.13
N VAL A 461 3.26 -21.67 -23.46
CA VAL A 461 4.45 -20.95 -23.97
C VAL A 461 4.83 -21.45 -25.38
N GLN A 462 4.81 -22.78 -25.61
CA GLN A 462 5.08 -23.36 -26.93
C GLN A 462 4.03 -22.93 -27.97
N ARG A 463 2.74 -22.96 -27.63
CA ARG A 463 1.66 -22.49 -28.53
C ARG A 463 1.84 -21.04 -28.97
N LEU A 464 2.30 -20.18 -28.03
CA LEU A 464 2.57 -18.77 -28.30
C LEU A 464 3.81 -18.59 -29.19
N ALA A 465 4.88 -19.34 -28.90
CA ALA A 465 6.10 -19.33 -29.70
C ALA A 465 5.86 -19.78 -31.14
N ASP A 466 5.11 -20.86 -31.35
CA ASP A 466 4.74 -21.37 -32.67
C ASP A 466 3.98 -20.34 -33.52
N ARG A 467 3.26 -19.41 -32.85
CA ARG A 467 2.50 -18.32 -33.49
C ARG A 467 3.25 -16.98 -33.53
N ARG A 468 4.47 -16.94 -32.99
CA ARG A 468 5.28 -15.70 -32.85
C ARG A 468 4.54 -14.60 -32.06
N ILE A 469 3.72 -14.98 -31.09
CA ILE A 469 3.00 -14.05 -30.23
C ILE A 469 3.95 -13.61 -29.12
N LYS A 470 4.09 -12.29 -28.94
CA LYS A 470 4.92 -11.73 -27.87
C LYS A 470 4.21 -11.84 -26.53
N GLY A 471 4.88 -12.34 -25.51
CA GLY A 471 4.30 -12.56 -24.19
C GLY A 471 5.02 -11.84 -23.08
N TRP A 472 4.25 -11.37 -22.07
CA TRP A 472 4.73 -10.71 -20.88
C TRP A 472 4.30 -11.47 -19.62
N ARG A 473 5.12 -11.41 -18.57
CA ARG A 473 4.84 -12.06 -17.28
C ARG A 473 4.94 -11.04 -16.16
N SER A 474 3.90 -10.92 -15.33
CA SER A 474 3.87 -9.97 -14.20
C SER A 474 4.95 -10.26 -13.15
N ASP A 475 5.32 -11.52 -12.93
CA ASP A 475 6.40 -11.88 -11.99
C ASP A 475 7.79 -11.38 -12.43
N ALA A 476 8.01 -11.21 -13.73
CA ALA A 476 9.26 -10.69 -14.28
C ALA A 476 9.24 -9.15 -14.42
N THR A 477 8.15 -8.59 -14.93
CA THR A 477 8.05 -7.17 -15.28
C THR A 477 7.53 -6.27 -14.16
N GLY A 478 6.86 -6.84 -13.15
CA GLY A 478 5.98 -6.10 -12.26
C GLY A 478 4.70 -5.71 -12.98
N ALA A 479 4.02 -4.67 -12.49
CA ALA A 479 2.86 -4.12 -13.15
C ALA A 479 3.15 -3.70 -14.61
N LEU A 480 2.18 -3.92 -15.48
CA LEU A 480 2.25 -3.62 -16.91
C LEU A 480 1.21 -2.57 -17.26
N THR A 481 1.64 -1.47 -17.87
CA THR A 481 0.73 -0.39 -18.29
C THR A 481 0.80 -0.17 -19.78
N TYR A 482 -0.37 -0.06 -20.41
CA TYR A 482 -0.57 0.31 -21.81
C TYR A 482 -1.41 1.59 -21.88
N ASP A 483 -0.89 2.61 -22.55
CA ASP A 483 -1.64 3.83 -22.89
C ASP A 483 -2.12 3.73 -24.35
N ILE A 484 -3.34 3.24 -24.53
CA ILE A 484 -3.91 2.90 -25.85
C ILE A 484 -4.71 4.10 -26.34
N VAL A 485 -4.20 4.72 -27.40
CA VAL A 485 -4.78 5.90 -28.03
C VAL A 485 -5.31 5.53 -29.42
N PRO A 486 -6.59 5.87 -29.76
CA PRO A 486 -7.12 5.60 -31.09
C PRO A 486 -6.32 6.33 -32.18
N ASN A 487 -6.21 5.71 -33.34
CA ASN A 487 -5.47 6.22 -34.51
C ASN A 487 -3.97 6.47 -34.25
N ALA A 488 -3.42 5.86 -33.22
CA ALA A 488 -1.99 5.84 -32.93
C ALA A 488 -1.43 4.41 -33.09
N PRO A 489 -0.14 4.24 -33.32
CA PRO A 489 0.47 2.91 -33.30
C PRO A 489 0.21 2.18 -31.99
N TRP A 490 0.22 0.83 -32.04
CA TRP A 490 0.12 0.02 -30.81
C TRP A 490 1.19 0.47 -29.80
N PRO A 491 0.83 0.79 -28.53
CA PRO A 491 1.75 1.38 -27.57
C PRO A 491 2.82 0.38 -27.11
N GLU A 492 4.00 0.91 -26.81
CA GLU A 492 5.00 0.13 -26.08
C GLU A 492 4.56 -0.03 -24.62
N VAL A 493 4.66 -1.28 -24.11
CA VAL A 493 4.29 -1.59 -22.73
C VAL A 493 5.26 -0.95 -21.73
N GLN A 494 4.72 -0.26 -20.76
CA GLN A 494 5.47 0.23 -19.61
C GLN A 494 5.59 -0.88 -18.57
N ARG A 495 6.84 -1.21 -18.20
CA ARG A 495 7.17 -2.31 -17.26
C ARG A 495 7.70 -1.72 -15.97
N TRP A 496 6.93 -1.85 -14.90
CA TRP A 496 7.20 -1.11 -13.65
C TRP A 496 8.58 -1.41 -13.05
N ARG A 497 8.99 -2.68 -12.99
CA ARG A 497 10.29 -3.06 -12.40
C ARG A 497 11.49 -2.55 -13.18
N LEU A 498 11.37 -2.36 -14.51
CA LEU A 498 12.43 -1.79 -15.30
C LEU A 498 12.55 -0.27 -15.14
N GLN A 499 11.42 0.39 -14.96
CA GLN A 499 11.38 1.84 -14.72
C GLN A 499 11.80 2.20 -13.27
N HIS A 500 11.61 1.26 -12.33
CA HIS A 500 11.92 1.44 -10.92
C HIS A 500 12.88 0.34 -10.42
N PRO A 501 14.14 0.32 -10.92
CA PRO A 501 15.10 -0.71 -10.54
C PRO A 501 15.51 -0.53 -9.07
N HIS A 502 15.38 -1.61 -8.29
CA HIS A 502 15.84 -1.66 -6.91
C HIS A 502 16.91 -2.72 -6.73
N TYR A 503 17.91 -2.48 -5.89
CA TYR A 503 19.03 -3.40 -5.66
C TYR A 503 18.63 -4.74 -5.02
N TRP A 504 17.44 -4.82 -4.41
CA TRP A 504 16.87 -6.06 -3.87
C TRP A 504 16.02 -6.85 -4.85
N LEU A 505 15.82 -6.35 -6.07
CA LEU A 505 15.20 -7.13 -7.14
C LEU A 505 16.25 -8.10 -7.68
N TRP A 506 15.91 -9.34 -7.62
CA TRP A 506 16.60 -10.58 -8.02
C TRP A 506 17.97 -10.49 -8.71
N PRO A 507 18.96 -11.37 -8.30
CA PRO A 507 20.25 -11.47 -8.97
C PRO A 507 20.16 -11.87 -10.45
N GLU A 508 19.13 -12.60 -10.85
CA GLU A 508 18.85 -12.98 -12.24
C GLU A 508 18.65 -11.77 -13.17
N HIS A 509 18.34 -10.62 -12.59
CA HIS A 509 18.14 -9.34 -13.29
C HIS A 509 19.29 -8.34 -13.05
N GLY A 510 20.45 -8.80 -12.58
CA GLY A 510 21.65 -7.98 -12.36
C GLY A 510 22.23 -7.39 -13.66
N ALA A 511 23.34 -6.61 -13.52
CA ALA A 511 23.91 -5.83 -14.63
C ALA A 511 24.22 -6.64 -15.91
N ALA A 512 24.54 -7.93 -15.78
CA ALA A 512 24.72 -8.85 -16.91
C ALA A 512 23.37 -9.24 -17.59
N GLY A 513 22.26 -9.22 -16.83
CA GLY A 513 20.92 -9.49 -17.34
C GLY A 513 20.26 -8.30 -18.04
N ARG A 514 20.75 -7.07 -17.83
CA ARG A 514 20.14 -5.87 -18.44
C ARG A 514 20.22 -5.86 -19.98
N ALA A 515 21.23 -6.47 -20.56
CA ALA A 515 21.37 -6.61 -22.02
C ALA A 515 20.48 -7.73 -22.61
N SER A 516 20.03 -8.68 -21.77
CA SER A 516 19.19 -9.83 -22.15
C SER A 516 17.75 -9.73 -21.64
N LEU A 517 17.41 -8.66 -20.90
CA LEU A 517 16.08 -8.43 -20.29
C LEU A 517 14.95 -8.41 -21.33
N GLY A 518 15.22 -8.02 -22.57
CA GLY A 518 14.25 -8.08 -23.66
C GLY A 518 13.85 -9.50 -24.08
N ALA A 519 14.68 -10.51 -23.74
CA ALA A 519 14.42 -11.92 -24.10
C ALA A 519 13.86 -12.74 -22.90
N LEU A 520 14.11 -12.29 -21.64
CA LEU A 520 13.67 -13.01 -20.43
C LEU A 520 12.30 -12.56 -19.95
N ASP A 521 11.87 -11.35 -20.31
CA ASP A 521 10.56 -10.80 -19.93
C ASP A 521 9.46 -11.23 -20.91
N ALA A 522 9.83 -11.53 -22.15
CA ALA A 522 8.98 -12.17 -23.13
C ALA A 522 9.10 -13.70 -23.00
N PHE A 523 8.06 -14.42 -23.34
CA PHE A 523 8.17 -15.86 -23.55
C PHE A 523 9.25 -16.12 -24.61
N PRO A 524 10.15 -17.10 -24.39
CA PRO A 524 11.21 -17.41 -25.34
C PRO A 524 10.67 -17.78 -26.73
#